data_9a438b8f07ac5d93636b2e50a0a0d11d
#
_entry.id   9a438b8f07ac5d93636b2e50a0a0d11d
#
_cell.length_a   1.000
_cell.length_b   1.000
_cell.length_c   1.000
_cell.angle_alpha   90.00
_cell.angle_beta   90.00
_cell.angle_gamma   90.00
#
_symmetry.space_group_name_H-M   'P 1'
#
loop_
_entity.id
_entity.type
_entity.pdbx_description
1 polymer ?
#
loop_
_entity_poly.entity_id
_entity_poly.type
_entity_poly.pdbx_seq_one_letter_code
_entity_poly.pdbx_strand_id
1 'polypeptide(L)'
;MRHMRFSGWLTLAACLAVSGCSSSDQEELQSWMAQERANAKPRVKPLEEPKIFTPQAYLGSDGMDPFNPMKLMQVLRKESAQTSANTSLIASELNRRKEPLEAEPLDAMTMVGSLDKKGVPTALVRVGTLLYQVRAGNYLGQNYGKVTRITETSIQLREIVQDGSGDWIERNSTLELQEGRK
;
A
#
# COMPACT_ATOMS: atom_id res chain seq x y z
N MET A 1 18.16 -87.77 36.99
CA MET A 1 18.03 -86.39 37.56
C MET A 1 19.24 -85.49 37.32
N ARG A 2 20.07 -85.69 36.33
CA ARG A 2 21.31 -84.92 36.06
C ARG A 2 21.26 -83.96 34.85
N HIS A 3 20.24 -84.13 34.03
CA HIS A 3 20.05 -83.34 32.83
C HIS A 3 19.27 -82.02 33.04
N MET A 4 18.53 -81.93 34.14
CA MET A 4 17.66 -80.74 34.41
C MET A 4 18.40 -79.55 34.96
N ARG A 5 19.60 -79.73 35.51
CA ARG A 5 20.42 -78.64 36.09
C ARG A 5 21.27 -77.93 35.00
N PHE A 6 21.57 -78.59 33.90
CA PHE A 6 22.34 -78.02 32.79
C PHE A 6 21.52 -77.05 31.94
N SER A 7 20.22 -77.36 31.74
CA SER A 7 19.31 -76.52 30.98
C SER A 7 19.08 -75.14 31.65
N GLY A 8 19.01 -75.10 33.00
CA GLY A 8 18.83 -73.82 33.72
C GLY A 8 20.02 -72.88 33.64
N TRP A 9 21.21 -73.41 33.55
CA TRP A 9 22.42 -72.59 33.42
C TRP A 9 22.59 -72.04 32.00
N LEU A 10 22.12 -72.76 30.98
CA LEU A 10 22.17 -72.33 29.59
C LEU A 10 21.17 -71.20 29.32
N THR A 11 19.99 -71.27 29.93
CA THR A 11 18.99 -70.15 29.83
C THR A 11 19.41 -68.91 30.59
N LEU A 12 20.06 -69.04 31.75
CA LEU A 12 20.58 -67.91 32.50
C LEU A 12 21.73 -67.24 31.76
N ALA A 13 22.62 -67.98 31.12
CA ALA A 13 23.70 -67.42 30.29
C ALA A 13 23.19 -66.69 29.04
N ALA A 14 22.11 -67.19 28.40
CA ALA A 14 21.48 -66.53 27.24
C ALA A 14 20.78 -65.23 27.64
N CYS A 15 20.18 -65.09 28.81
CA CYS A 15 19.57 -63.85 29.27
C CYS A 15 20.60 -62.76 29.61
N LEU A 16 21.79 -63.12 30.06
CA LEU A 16 22.88 -62.16 30.36
C LEU A 16 23.55 -61.60 29.09
N ALA A 17 23.47 -62.31 27.94
CA ALA A 17 24.06 -61.85 26.70
C ALA A 17 23.19 -60.80 25.98
N VAL A 18 21.89 -60.66 26.28
CA VAL A 18 20.98 -59.71 25.63
C VAL A 18 20.97 -58.34 26.33
N SER A 19 21.47 -58.24 27.57
CA SER A 19 21.42 -56.96 28.32
C SER A 19 22.60 -56.00 28.01
N GLY A 20 23.47 -56.37 27.08
CA GLY A 20 24.71 -55.60 26.82
C GLY A 20 24.68 -54.56 25.69
N CYS A 21 23.59 -54.38 24.97
CA CYS A 21 23.66 -53.66 23.67
C CYS A 21 22.88 -52.32 23.61
N SER A 22 22.44 -51.72 24.72
CA SER A 22 21.63 -50.50 24.56
C SER A 22 22.09 -49.21 25.27
N SER A 23 23.17 -49.28 26.07
CA SER A 23 23.62 -48.11 26.83
C SER A 23 24.74 -47.31 26.13
N SER A 24 25.61 -47.95 25.35
CA SER A 24 26.76 -47.31 24.75
C SER A 24 26.40 -46.28 23.65
N ASP A 25 25.45 -46.61 22.81
CA ASP A 25 25.06 -45.73 21.69
C ASP A 25 24.37 -44.46 22.19
N GLN A 26 23.62 -44.56 23.26
CA GLN A 26 22.91 -43.45 23.87
C GLN A 26 23.85 -42.49 24.60
N GLU A 27 24.87 -43.01 25.27
CA GLU A 27 25.90 -42.22 25.94
C GLU A 27 26.83 -41.57 24.93
N GLU A 28 27.17 -42.23 23.84
CA GLU A 28 27.94 -41.66 22.73
C GLU A 28 27.20 -40.51 22.04
N LEU A 29 25.92 -40.68 21.76
CA LEU A 29 25.09 -39.64 21.21
C LEU A 29 24.94 -38.42 22.13
N GLN A 30 24.78 -38.67 23.42
CA GLN A 30 24.70 -37.57 24.39
C GLN A 30 26.02 -36.82 24.51
N SER A 31 27.15 -37.53 24.50
CA SER A 31 28.48 -36.91 24.57
C SER A 31 28.75 -36.08 23.27
N TRP A 32 28.39 -36.61 22.14
CA TRP A 32 28.49 -35.89 20.84
C TRP A 32 27.64 -34.64 20.84
N MET A 33 26.35 -34.74 21.27
CA MET A 33 25.46 -33.59 21.39
C MET A 33 25.98 -32.51 22.33
N ALA A 34 26.58 -32.91 23.45
CA ALA A 34 27.18 -31.99 24.42
C ALA A 34 28.41 -31.28 23.79
N GLN A 35 29.21 -32.01 23.02
CA GLN A 35 30.38 -31.49 22.36
C GLN A 35 29.98 -30.51 21.23
N GLU A 36 28.96 -30.85 20.45
CA GLU A 36 28.43 -29.95 19.40
C GLU A 36 27.82 -28.67 19.98
N ARG A 37 27.10 -28.78 21.12
CA ARG A 37 26.59 -27.60 21.85
C ARG A 37 27.73 -26.70 22.36
N ALA A 38 28.81 -27.29 22.87
CA ALA A 38 29.96 -26.53 23.34
C ALA A 38 30.71 -25.83 22.17
N ASN A 39 30.75 -26.46 20.99
CA ASN A 39 31.36 -25.94 19.79
C ASN A 39 30.46 -24.95 19.04
N ALA A 40 29.17 -24.96 19.28
CA ALA A 40 28.20 -24.04 18.67
C ALA A 40 28.46 -22.60 19.16
N LYS A 41 29.29 -21.86 18.42
CA LYS A 41 29.49 -20.43 18.68
C LYS A 41 28.23 -19.67 18.24
N PRO A 42 27.57 -18.95 19.12
CA PRO A 42 26.43 -18.15 18.72
C PRO A 42 26.86 -17.09 17.71
N ARG A 43 26.36 -17.17 16.47
CA ARG A 43 26.61 -16.18 15.39
C ARG A 43 25.68 -14.97 15.51
N VAL A 44 25.27 -14.63 16.70
CA VAL A 44 24.42 -13.47 16.92
C VAL A 44 25.31 -12.24 16.99
N LYS A 45 25.14 -11.30 16.07
CA LYS A 45 25.76 -9.98 16.19
C LYS A 45 25.31 -9.34 17.50
N PRO A 46 26.24 -8.82 18.31
CA PRO A 46 25.84 -8.02 19.47
C PRO A 46 24.91 -6.90 18.98
N LEU A 47 23.81 -6.70 19.69
CA LEU A 47 22.96 -5.55 19.48
C LEU A 47 23.79 -4.28 19.71
N GLU A 48 23.69 -3.33 18.79
CA GLU A 48 24.28 -2.01 18.99
C GLU A 48 23.70 -1.42 20.29
N GLU A 49 24.53 -0.73 21.03
CA GLU A 49 24.07 -0.04 22.23
C GLU A 49 22.93 0.92 21.87
N PRO A 50 21.84 0.94 22.66
CA PRO A 50 20.72 1.82 22.40
C PRO A 50 21.23 3.27 22.40
N LYS A 51 20.88 4.02 21.36
CA LYS A 51 21.23 5.44 21.27
C LYS A 51 20.66 6.15 22.50
N ILE A 52 21.53 6.83 23.21
CA ILE A 52 21.13 7.62 24.39
C ILE A 52 20.22 8.74 23.88
N PHE A 53 18.96 8.69 24.30
CA PHE A 53 18.01 9.76 23.99
C PHE A 53 18.35 10.97 24.88
N THR A 54 18.79 12.06 24.24
CA THR A 54 18.92 13.37 24.91
C THR A 54 17.60 14.12 24.69
N PRO A 55 16.80 14.34 25.75
CA PRO A 55 15.57 15.12 25.64
C PRO A 55 15.89 16.53 25.15
N GLN A 56 15.22 16.97 24.10
CA GLN A 56 15.30 18.35 23.66
C GLN A 56 14.41 19.21 24.56
N ALA A 57 14.96 20.32 25.07
CA ALA A 57 14.19 21.24 25.88
C ALA A 57 13.00 21.81 25.07
N TYR A 58 11.82 21.79 25.67
CA TYR A 58 10.65 22.44 25.07
C TYR A 58 10.79 23.95 25.18
N LEU A 59 11.05 24.60 24.05
CA LEU A 59 11.23 26.05 23.95
C LEU A 59 9.92 26.82 23.65
N GLY A 60 8.80 26.13 23.61
CA GLY A 60 7.51 26.69 23.25
C GLY A 60 6.65 27.16 24.43
N SER A 61 7.18 27.17 25.67
CA SER A 61 6.46 27.63 26.87
C SER A 61 5.98 29.09 26.81
N ASP A 62 6.75 29.92 26.10
CA ASP A 62 6.45 31.35 25.94
C ASP A 62 5.62 31.65 24.68
N GLY A 63 5.31 30.59 23.90
CA GLY A 63 4.46 30.68 22.72
C GLY A 63 2.98 30.80 23.08
N MET A 64 2.18 31.29 22.12
CA MET A 64 0.73 31.34 22.27
C MET A 64 0.19 29.89 22.44
N ASP A 65 -0.62 29.68 23.47
CA ASP A 65 -1.28 28.41 23.76
C ASP A 65 -1.92 27.81 22.49
N PRO A 66 -1.64 26.54 22.14
CA PRO A 66 -2.25 25.87 21.01
C PRO A 66 -3.78 25.94 20.98
N PHE A 67 -4.41 25.96 22.15
CA PHE A 67 -5.86 26.04 22.33
C PHE A 67 -6.40 27.46 22.57
N ASN A 68 -5.59 28.50 22.32
CA ASN A 68 -6.02 29.87 22.47
C ASN A 68 -7.21 30.19 21.52
N PRO A 69 -8.35 30.72 22.04
CA PRO A 69 -9.51 31.03 21.22
C PRO A 69 -9.22 32.01 20.07
N MET A 70 -8.28 32.92 20.24
CA MET A 70 -7.89 33.87 19.20
C MET A 70 -7.23 33.17 18.01
N LYS A 71 -6.41 32.15 18.28
CA LYS A 71 -5.79 31.33 17.23
C LYS A 71 -6.84 30.53 16.48
N LEU A 72 -7.79 29.94 17.20
CA LEU A 72 -8.93 29.21 16.59
C LEU A 72 -9.74 30.14 15.68
N MET A 73 -10.10 31.33 16.17
CA MET A 73 -10.83 32.33 15.38
C MET A 73 -10.06 32.75 14.11
N GLN A 74 -8.75 32.85 14.21
CA GLN A 74 -7.89 33.22 13.07
C GLN A 74 -7.86 32.10 12.01
N VAL A 75 -7.79 30.83 12.44
CA VAL A 75 -7.85 29.66 11.55
C VAL A 75 -9.22 29.56 10.90
N LEU A 76 -10.32 29.63 11.69
CA LEU A 76 -11.70 29.57 11.16
C LEU A 76 -11.99 30.70 10.17
N ARG A 77 -11.46 31.91 10.41
CA ARG A 77 -11.60 33.04 9.48
C ARG A 77 -10.83 32.82 8.19
N LYS A 78 -9.66 32.17 8.26
CA LYS A 78 -8.86 31.82 7.09
C LYS A 78 -9.55 30.70 6.28
N GLU A 79 -10.09 29.69 6.94
CA GLU A 79 -10.84 28.61 6.31
C GLU A 79 -12.14 29.12 5.64
N SER A 80 -12.92 29.97 6.32
CA SER A 80 -14.14 30.54 5.73
C SER A 80 -13.86 31.39 4.48
N ALA A 81 -12.73 32.11 4.45
CA ALA A 81 -12.29 32.83 3.27
C ALA A 81 -11.88 31.88 2.13
N GLN A 82 -11.26 30.78 2.46
CA GLN A 82 -10.85 29.74 1.50
C GLN A 82 -12.05 28.95 0.97
N THR A 83 -13.01 28.60 1.81
CA THR A 83 -14.29 27.96 1.43
C THR A 83 -15.10 28.82 0.47
N SER A 84 -15.14 30.12 0.65
CA SER A 84 -15.82 31.03 -0.28
C SER A 84 -15.13 31.08 -1.67
N ALA A 85 -13.79 31.05 -1.69
CA ALA A 85 -13.03 30.96 -2.96
C ALA A 85 -13.25 29.61 -3.64
N ASN A 86 -13.27 28.50 -2.88
CA ASN A 86 -13.49 27.17 -3.39
C ASN A 86 -14.92 26.96 -3.90
N THR A 87 -15.92 27.58 -3.28
CA THR A 87 -17.31 27.57 -3.77
C THR A 87 -17.43 28.26 -5.13
N SER A 88 -16.59 29.23 -5.43
CA SER A 88 -16.57 29.89 -6.76
C SER A 88 -16.13 28.96 -7.88
N LEU A 89 -15.30 27.94 -7.59
CA LEU A 89 -14.85 26.97 -8.58
C LEU A 89 -16.03 26.15 -9.13
N ILE A 90 -16.94 25.72 -8.24
CA ILE A 90 -18.07 24.90 -8.63
C ILE A 90 -19.21 25.75 -9.22
N ALA A 91 -19.34 27.02 -8.81
CA ALA A 91 -20.42 27.87 -9.26
C ALA A 91 -20.46 28.05 -10.77
N SER A 92 -19.30 28.13 -11.42
CA SER A 92 -19.19 28.21 -12.88
C SER A 92 -19.62 26.91 -13.56
N GLU A 93 -19.34 25.77 -12.95
CA GLU A 93 -19.66 24.44 -13.50
C GLU A 93 -21.13 24.07 -13.32
N LEU A 94 -21.76 24.49 -12.21
CA LEU A 94 -23.18 24.25 -11.96
C LEU A 94 -24.11 24.94 -12.97
N ASN A 95 -23.70 26.10 -13.49
CA ASN A 95 -24.49 26.87 -14.45
C ASN A 95 -24.27 26.44 -15.91
N ARG A 96 -23.34 25.53 -16.17
CA ARG A 96 -23.02 25.02 -17.50
C ARG A 96 -23.91 23.85 -17.88
N ARG A 97 -24.23 23.74 -19.15
CA ARG A 97 -24.86 22.53 -19.70
C ARG A 97 -23.87 21.38 -19.68
N LYS A 98 -24.24 20.26 -19.03
CA LYS A 98 -23.42 19.07 -18.97
C LYS A 98 -23.30 18.37 -20.32
N GLU A 99 -22.10 17.84 -20.61
CA GLU A 99 -21.84 16.98 -21.76
C GLU A 99 -22.24 15.52 -21.48
N PRO A 100 -22.53 14.71 -22.53
CA PRO A 100 -22.94 13.32 -22.31
C PRO A 100 -21.96 12.46 -21.53
N LEU A 101 -20.65 12.70 -21.68
CA LEU A 101 -19.59 11.95 -21.01
C LEU A 101 -19.41 12.33 -19.53
N GLU A 102 -20.06 13.36 -19.04
CA GLU A 102 -20.06 13.70 -17.62
C GLU A 102 -21.06 12.85 -16.80
N ALA A 103 -21.92 12.08 -17.45
CA ALA A 103 -22.82 11.16 -16.77
C ALA A 103 -22.11 9.91 -16.25
N GLU A 104 -21.01 9.54 -16.86
CA GLU A 104 -20.27 8.32 -16.60
C GLU A 104 -19.02 8.59 -15.75
N PRO A 105 -18.65 7.69 -14.84
CA PRO A 105 -17.41 7.85 -14.08
C PRO A 105 -16.18 7.66 -14.97
N LEU A 106 -15.09 8.35 -14.66
CA LEU A 106 -13.85 8.28 -15.45
C LEU A 106 -13.29 6.85 -15.55
N ASP A 107 -13.47 6.04 -14.50
CA ASP A 107 -13.03 4.64 -14.46
C ASP A 107 -13.79 3.73 -15.44
N ALA A 108 -14.98 4.12 -15.86
CA ALA A 108 -15.74 3.39 -16.89
C ALA A 108 -15.32 3.77 -18.31
N MET A 109 -14.43 4.72 -18.45
CA MET A 109 -13.94 5.22 -19.73
C MET A 109 -12.59 4.62 -20.07
N THR A 110 -12.38 4.37 -21.35
CA THR A 110 -11.10 3.83 -21.83
C THR A 110 -10.66 4.62 -23.06
N MET A 111 -9.46 5.19 -23.02
CA MET A 111 -8.86 5.73 -24.23
C MET A 111 -8.39 4.56 -25.12
N VAL A 112 -8.89 4.49 -26.33
CA VAL A 112 -8.59 3.41 -27.27
C VAL A 112 -7.73 3.87 -28.45
N GLY A 113 -7.49 5.15 -28.58
CA GLY A 113 -6.62 5.72 -29.61
C GLY A 113 -6.66 7.23 -29.61
N SER A 114 -5.82 7.79 -30.48
CA SER A 114 -5.79 9.21 -30.78
C SER A 114 -5.74 9.40 -32.29
N LEU A 115 -6.21 10.53 -32.76
CA LEU A 115 -6.10 10.94 -34.15
C LEU A 115 -5.86 12.45 -34.25
N ASP A 116 -5.05 12.83 -35.17
CA ASP A 116 -4.88 14.24 -35.52
C ASP A 116 -5.82 14.58 -36.69
N LYS A 117 -6.68 15.57 -36.49
CA LYS A 117 -7.56 16.07 -37.52
C LYS A 117 -7.25 17.53 -37.80
N LYS A 118 -6.50 17.79 -38.85
CA LYS A 118 -6.09 19.14 -39.27
C LYS A 118 -5.30 19.90 -38.21
N GLY A 119 -4.38 19.22 -37.50
CA GLY A 119 -3.58 19.82 -36.43
C GLY A 119 -4.32 19.92 -35.08
N VAL A 120 -5.52 19.32 -34.95
CA VAL A 120 -6.27 19.26 -33.69
C VAL A 120 -6.23 17.84 -33.13
N PRO A 121 -5.49 17.61 -32.04
CA PRO A 121 -5.44 16.31 -31.41
C PRO A 121 -6.82 15.94 -30.84
N THR A 122 -7.29 14.77 -31.24
CA THR A 122 -8.59 14.23 -30.82
C THR A 122 -8.39 12.84 -30.28
N ALA A 123 -8.86 12.58 -29.07
CA ALA A 123 -8.84 11.26 -28.48
C ALA A 123 -10.10 10.47 -28.80
N LEU A 124 -9.95 9.16 -28.91
CA LEU A 124 -11.06 8.22 -29.00
C LEU A 124 -11.26 7.57 -27.64
N VAL A 125 -12.41 7.82 -27.03
CA VAL A 125 -12.78 7.30 -25.71
C VAL A 125 -13.95 6.34 -25.88
N ARG A 126 -13.79 5.13 -25.37
CA ARG A 126 -14.84 4.12 -25.34
C ARG A 126 -15.51 4.11 -23.97
N VAL A 127 -16.83 4.09 -23.99
CA VAL A 127 -17.67 3.93 -22.79
C VAL A 127 -18.66 2.81 -23.10
N GLY A 128 -18.51 1.68 -22.42
CA GLY A 128 -19.26 0.47 -22.76
C GLY A 128 -19.01 0.04 -24.21
N THR A 129 -20.03 0.09 -25.05
CA THR A 129 -19.97 -0.25 -26.49
C THR A 129 -19.84 0.97 -27.40
N LEU A 130 -19.98 2.18 -26.87
CA LEU A 130 -19.97 3.42 -27.64
C LEU A 130 -18.59 4.05 -27.72
N LEU A 131 -18.29 4.65 -28.86
CA LEU A 131 -17.05 5.36 -29.10
C LEU A 131 -17.30 6.85 -29.28
N TYR A 132 -16.58 7.66 -28.50
CA TYR A 132 -16.71 9.12 -28.53
C TYR A 132 -15.41 9.77 -28.98
N GLN A 133 -15.55 10.89 -29.71
CA GLN A 133 -14.43 11.74 -30.07
C GLN A 133 -14.34 12.88 -29.06
N VAL A 134 -13.20 13.00 -28.41
CA VAL A 134 -12.94 13.99 -27.37
C VAL A 134 -11.82 14.92 -27.77
N ARG A 135 -11.98 16.21 -27.51
CA ARG A 135 -11.01 17.27 -27.79
C ARG A 135 -10.67 18.04 -26.54
N ALA A 136 -9.58 18.79 -26.58
CA ALA A 136 -9.28 19.74 -25.54
C ALA A 136 -10.45 20.72 -25.35
N GLY A 137 -10.82 20.95 -24.08
CA GLY A 137 -11.98 21.74 -23.69
C GLY A 137 -13.27 20.97 -23.44
N ASN A 138 -13.40 19.70 -23.92
CA ASN A 138 -14.54 18.84 -23.59
C ASN A 138 -14.46 18.39 -22.11
N TYR A 139 -15.56 17.85 -21.61
CA TYR A 139 -15.70 17.39 -20.23
C TYR A 139 -15.92 15.90 -20.18
N LEU A 140 -15.22 15.24 -19.24
CA LEU A 140 -15.27 13.81 -19.00
C LEU A 140 -15.42 13.53 -17.50
N GLY A 141 -16.21 12.52 -17.16
CA GLY A 141 -16.34 12.07 -15.79
C GLY A 141 -17.25 12.92 -14.93
N GLN A 142 -17.67 12.33 -13.80
CA GLN A 142 -18.66 12.94 -12.88
C GLN A 142 -18.09 14.12 -12.08
N ASN A 143 -16.77 14.29 -12.07
CA ASN A 143 -16.05 15.29 -11.26
C ASN A 143 -15.69 16.54 -12.08
N TYR A 144 -16.51 16.94 -13.02
CA TYR A 144 -16.29 18.13 -13.87
C TYR A 144 -14.92 18.12 -14.57
N GLY A 145 -14.48 16.95 -15.01
CA GLY A 145 -13.16 16.73 -15.58
C GLY A 145 -13.00 17.41 -16.95
N LYS A 146 -12.43 18.61 -16.98
CA LYS A 146 -12.14 19.35 -18.20
C LYS A 146 -10.87 18.86 -18.84
N VAL A 147 -10.93 18.45 -20.12
CA VAL A 147 -9.76 18.06 -20.89
C VAL A 147 -8.86 19.26 -21.13
N THR A 148 -7.65 19.21 -20.62
CA THR A 148 -6.64 20.26 -20.76
C THR A 148 -5.69 19.98 -21.92
N ARG A 149 -5.30 18.72 -22.10
CA ARG A 149 -4.36 18.30 -23.12
C ARG A 149 -4.63 16.86 -23.58
N ILE A 150 -4.38 16.61 -24.86
CA ILE A 150 -4.43 15.28 -25.46
C ILE A 150 -3.07 14.99 -26.09
N THR A 151 -2.52 13.81 -25.77
CA THR A 151 -1.32 13.25 -26.39
C THR A 151 -1.67 11.98 -27.15
N GLU A 152 -0.73 11.36 -27.82
CA GLU A 152 -0.95 10.09 -28.52
C GLU A 152 -1.38 8.97 -27.57
N THR A 153 -0.91 9.01 -26.30
CA THR A 153 -1.08 7.93 -25.33
C THR A 153 -1.89 8.33 -24.11
N SER A 154 -2.31 9.58 -23.96
CA SER A 154 -3.02 10.03 -22.75
C SER A 154 -3.88 11.27 -22.96
N ILE A 155 -4.91 11.38 -22.14
CA ILE A 155 -5.76 12.54 -21.97
C ILE A 155 -5.50 13.12 -20.59
N GLN A 156 -5.08 14.36 -20.49
CA GLN A 156 -4.92 15.09 -19.24
C GLN A 156 -6.19 15.86 -18.92
N LEU A 157 -6.66 15.73 -17.69
CA LEU A 157 -7.88 16.35 -17.20
C LEU A 157 -7.61 17.16 -15.95
N ARG A 158 -8.38 18.22 -15.78
CA ARG A 158 -8.50 18.96 -14.54
C ARG A 158 -9.88 18.67 -13.97
N GLU A 159 -9.94 17.99 -12.85
CA GLU A 159 -11.16 17.66 -12.13
C GLU A 159 -11.38 18.61 -10.95
N ILE A 160 -12.63 18.79 -10.54
CA ILE A 160 -13.02 19.48 -9.32
C ILE A 160 -13.66 18.46 -8.41
N VAL A 161 -13.03 18.18 -7.29
CA VAL A 161 -13.46 17.17 -6.31
C VAL A 161 -13.61 17.78 -4.92
N GLN A 162 -14.42 17.17 -4.08
CA GLN A 162 -14.45 17.51 -2.66
C GLN A 162 -13.36 16.71 -1.93
N ASP A 163 -12.59 17.39 -1.08
CA ASP A 163 -11.65 16.76 -0.18
C ASP A 163 -12.35 16.18 1.06
N GLY A 164 -11.57 15.59 1.97
CA GLY A 164 -12.10 15.04 3.23
C GLY A 164 -12.70 16.07 4.19
N SER A 165 -12.44 17.35 3.98
CA SER A 165 -13.01 18.48 4.74
C SER A 165 -14.30 19.03 4.13
N GLY A 166 -14.65 18.56 2.92
CA GLY A 166 -15.79 19.05 2.16
C GLY A 166 -15.50 20.28 1.30
N ASP A 167 -14.22 20.68 1.21
CA ASP A 167 -13.78 21.79 0.36
C ASP A 167 -13.61 21.35 -1.09
N TRP A 168 -13.96 22.24 -2.03
CA TRP A 168 -13.75 22.00 -3.45
C TRP A 168 -12.31 22.30 -3.85
N ILE A 169 -11.62 21.31 -4.39
CA ILE A 169 -10.23 21.41 -4.83
C ILE A 169 -10.08 20.97 -6.29
N GLU A 170 -9.10 21.55 -6.99
CA GLU A 170 -8.71 21.10 -8.31
C GLU A 170 -7.70 19.96 -8.22
N ARG A 171 -7.93 18.90 -8.99
CA ARG A 171 -7.03 17.76 -9.11
C ARG A 171 -6.74 17.49 -10.58
N ASN A 172 -5.48 17.20 -10.90
CA ASN A 172 -5.12 16.71 -12.23
C ASN A 172 -5.27 15.18 -12.28
N SER A 173 -5.95 14.70 -13.30
CA SER A 173 -6.14 13.28 -13.60
C SER A 173 -5.68 12.99 -15.02
N THR A 174 -5.32 11.74 -15.28
CA THR A 174 -4.87 11.30 -16.61
C THR A 174 -5.59 10.01 -16.98
N LEU A 175 -6.15 9.94 -18.16
CA LEU A 175 -6.69 8.73 -18.76
C LEU A 175 -5.69 8.23 -19.80
N GLU A 176 -5.09 7.08 -19.55
CA GLU A 176 -4.07 6.49 -20.41
C GLU A 176 -4.68 5.59 -21.49
N LEU A 177 -3.97 5.50 -22.62
CA LEU A 177 -4.29 4.60 -23.69
C LEU A 177 -4.19 3.15 -23.20
N GLN A 178 -5.29 2.41 -23.28
CA GLN A 178 -5.26 0.97 -23.09
C GLN A 178 -4.97 0.28 -24.41
N GLU A 179 -3.77 -0.24 -24.55
CA GLU A 179 -3.47 -1.14 -25.67
C GLU A 179 -4.34 -2.39 -25.53
N GLY A 180 -5.13 -2.65 -26.58
CA GLY A 180 -5.99 -3.83 -26.60
C GLY A 180 -5.15 -5.09 -26.42
N ARG A 181 -5.40 -5.84 -25.34
CA ARG A 181 -4.90 -7.22 -25.24
C ARG A 181 -5.39 -7.99 -26.45
N LYS A 182 -4.45 -8.40 -27.31
CA LYS A 182 -4.69 -9.42 -28.34
C LYS A 182 -4.97 -10.76 -27.69
#